data_e2f0ac095511b3efc6751e9ded0c1c95
#
_entry.id   e2f0ac095511b3efc6751e9ded0c1c95
#
_cell.length_a   1.000
_cell.length_b   1.000
_cell.length_c   1.000
_cell.angle_alpha   90.00
_cell.angle_beta   90.00
_cell.angle_gamma   90.00
#
_symmetry.space_group_name_H-M   'P 1'
#
loop_
_entity.id
_entity.type
_entity.pdbx_description
1 polymer ?
#
loop_
_entity_poly.entity_id
_entity_poly.type
_entity_poly.pdbx_seq_one_letter_code
_entity_poly.pdbx_strand_id
1 'polypeptide(L)'
;DMVYYTKDEFAQAATSTPSESFGWYDGGADFRWRANASVLWEYNDFTTSLNFRFLDDNKDDCWLSTYYGLNDECSNPDDANNFGDYGYNLMEVEYYTDLQVDYQYSDSINVFIGARNLFGEEPPVAYDAFAQNFDFAWDLPGGAFVYGGFKISL
;
A
#
# COMPACT_ATOMS: atom_id res chain seq x y z
N ASP A 1 -4.95 -13.46 5.23
CA ASP A 1 -5.99 -12.63 5.87
C ASP A 1 -6.57 -11.67 4.84
N MET A 2 -7.87 -11.45 4.91
CA MET A 2 -8.60 -10.49 4.08
C MET A 2 -9.50 -9.66 4.99
N VAL A 3 -9.52 -8.35 4.78
CA VAL A 3 -10.37 -7.42 5.53
C VAL A 3 -11.18 -6.59 4.55
N TYR A 4 -12.48 -6.53 4.77
CA TYR A 4 -13.40 -5.66 4.06
C TYR A 4 -14.16 -4.79 5.06
N TYR A 5 -14.08 -3.49 4.90
CA TYR A 5 -14.80 -2.54 5.73
C TYR A 5 -16.12 -2.14 5.07
N THR A 6 -17.20 -2.22 5.81
CA THR A 6 -18.54 -1.94 5.28
C THR A 6 -18.98 -0.51 5.51
N LYS A 7 -18.44 0.16 6.52
CA LYS A 7 -18.82 1.53 6.87
C LYS A 7 -17.80 2.17 7.82
N ASP A 8 -17.38 3.38 7.50
CA ASP A 8 -16.76 4.32 8.41
C ASP A 8 -17.35 5.70 8.14
N GLU A 9 -17.97 6.31 9.14
CA GLU A 9 -18.61 7.60 9.02
C GLU A 9 -17.99 8.58 10.01
N PHE A 10 -17.50 9.68 9.51
CA PHE A 10 -17.01 10.78 10.32
C PHE A 10 -17.96 11.98 10.24
N ALA A 11 -18.26 12.59 11.38
CA ALA A 11 -19.03 13.82 11.48
C ALA A 11 -18.22 14.85 12.27
N GLN A 12 -17.94 16.00 11.65
CA GLN A 12 -17.19 17.09 12.32
C GLN A 12 -17.93 17.71 13.53
N ALA A 13 -19.24 17.60 13.55
CA ALA A 13 -20.08 18.03 14.67
C ALA A 13 -21.33 17.16 14.75
N ALA A 14 -21.97 17.10 15.92
CA ALA A 14 -23.19 16.33 16.13
C ALA A 14 -24.37 16.74 15.22
N THR A 15 -24.28 17.86 14.54
CA THR A 15 -25.30 18.38 13.61
C THR A 15 -24.89 18.29 12.15
N SER A 16 -23.66 17.84 11.84
CA SER A 16 -23.21 17.66 10.46
C SER A 16 -23.65 16.30 9.92
N THR A 17 -23.89 16.23 8.62
CA THR A 17 -24.12 14.96 7.95
C THR A 17 -22.84 14.16 7.98
N PRO A 18 -22.81 12.90 8.43
CA PRO A 18 -21.62 12.06 8.36
C PRO A 18 -21.17 11.88 6.91
N SER A 19 -19.87 11.95 6.68
CA SER A 19 -19.25 11.58 5.41
C SER A 19 -18.62 10.19 5.53
N GLU A 20 -18.69 9.41 4.47
CA GLU A 20 -18.02 8.11 4.39
C GLU A 20 -16.55 8.33 4.00
N SER A 21 -15.59 7.77 4.78
CA SER A 21 -14.15 7.93 4.56
C SER A 21 -13.54 6.80 3.73
N PHE A 22 -14.18 5.62 3.63
CA PHE A 22 -13.62 4.49 2.89
C PHE A 22 -13.42 4.78 1.40
N GLY A 23 -12.21 4.42 0.94
CA GLY A 23 -11.77 4.71 -0.42
C GLY A 23 -11.37 6.17 -0.61
N TRP A 24 -11.19 6.91 0.50
CA TRP A 24 -10.69 8.28 0.48
C TRP A 24 -9.45 8.42 1.34
N TYR A 25 -8.54 9.29 0.91
CA TYR A 25 -7.39 9.73 1.68
C TYR A 25 -7.78 11.01 2.47
N ASP A 26 -7.81 10.89 3.79
CA ASP A 26 -8.05 12.03 4.71
C ASP A 26 -7.05 11.96 5.86
N GLY A 27 -5.81 12.37 5.57
CA GLY A 27 -4.69 12.26 6.51
C GLY A 27 -4.19 10.83 6.74
N GLY A 28 -4.65 9.89 5.94
CA GLY A 28 -4.29 8.48 5.90
C GLY A 28 -5.12 7.71 4.89
N ALA A 29 -4.60 6.61 4.37
CA ALA A 29 -5.31 5.79 3.39
C ALA A 29 -6.32 4.86 4.06
N ASP A 30 -7.60 5.07 3.77
CA ASP A 30 -8.70 4.23 4.24
C ASP A 30 -9.18 3.28 3.14
N PHE A 31 -8.48 2.14 3.01
CA PHE A 31 -8.83 1.13 2.01
C PHE A 31 -10.13 0.40 2.36
N ARG A 32 -11.01 0.24 1.37
CA ARG A 32 -12.20 -0.59 1.50
C ARG A 32 -11.83 -2.08 1.58
N TRP A 33 -10.83 -2.49 0.80
CA TRP A 33 -10.31 -3.86 0.78
C TRP A 33 -8.82 -3.89 1.07
N ARG A 34 -8.43 -4.82 1.93
CA ARG A 34 -7.02 -5.21 2.12
C ARG A 34 -6.95 -6.72 2.23
N ALA A 35 -5.99 -7.32 1.55
CA ALA A 35 -5.75 -8.75 1.65
C ALA A 35 -4.26 -9.06 1.73
N ASN A 36 -3.92 -10.03 2.56
CA ASN A 36 -2.59 -10.60 2.65
C ASN A 36 -2.70 -12.12 2.46
N ALA A 37 -1.86 -12.67 1.58
CA ALA A 37 -1.73 -14.09 1.38
C ALA A 37 -0.27 -14.48 1.54
N SER A 38 -0.01 -15.58 2.26
CA SER A 38 1.33 -16.11 2.46
C SER A 38 1.34 -17.58 2.07
N VAL A 39 2.35 -17.98 1.31
CA VAL A 39 2.61 -19.36 0.93
C VAL A 39 4.00 -19.73 1.42
N LEU A 40 4.09 -20.80 2.20
CA LEU A 40 5.33 -21.44 2.57
C LEU A 40 5.40 -22.78 1.84
N TRP A 41 6.47 -22.98 1.08
CA TRP A 41 6.69 -24.22 0.34
C TRP A 41 8.04 -24.81 0.72
N GLU A 42 8.04 -26.06 1.14
CA GLU A 42 9.23 -26.80 1.56
C GLU A 42 9.46 -27.95 0.60
N TYR A 43 10.67 -28.07 0.09
CA TYR A 43 11.09 -29.17 -0.76
C TYR A 43 12.56 -29.51 -0.53
N ASN A 44 12.82 -30.72 0.02
CA ASN A 44 14.15 -31.15 0.46
C ASN A 44 14.77 -30.11 1.41
N ASP A 45 15.93 -29.57 1.04
CA ASP A 45 16.67 -28.59 1.80
C ASP A 45 16.27 -27.14 1.51
N PHE A 46 15.25 -26.94 0.68
CA PHE A 46 14.75 -25.61 0.32
C PHE A 46 13.46 -25.27 1.05
N THR A 47 13.42 -24.05 1.55
CA THR A 47 12.18 -23.42 2.04
C THR A 47 11.96 -22.12 1.28
N THR A 48 10.80 -21.99 0.65
CA THR A 48 10.43 -20.79 -0.10
C THR A 48 9.23 -20.14 0.56
N SER A 49 9.33 -18.87 0.89
CA SER A 49 8.21 -18.05 1.36
C SER A 49 7.84 -17.00 0.33
N LEU A 50 6.57 -16.95 0.01
CA LEU A 50 5.97 -15.95 -0.87
C LEU A 50 4.89 -15.22 -0.07
N ASN A 51 5.00 -13.89 0.00
CA ASN A 51 3.98 -13.05 0.60
C ASN A 51 3.41 -12.13 -0.47
N PHE A 52 2.11 -12.05 -0.51
CA PHE A 52 1.36 -11.20 -1.41
C PHE A 52 0.45 -10.28 -0.61
N ARG A 53 0.51 -8.98 -0.91
CA ARG A 53 -0.31 -7.94 -0.29
C ARG A 53 -1.08 -7.20 -1.37
N PHE A 54 -2.38 -7.10 -1.18
CA PHE A 54 -3.31 -6.34 -2.01
C PHE A 54 -3.83 -5.14 -1.22
N LEU A 55 -3.82 -3.98 -1.84
CA LEU A 55 -4.40 -2.74 -1.35
C LEU A 55 -5.37 -2.22 -2.42
N ASP A 56 -6.59 -1.90 -2.01
CA ASP A 56 -7.62 -1.37 -2.88
C ASP A 56 -7.31 0.04 -3.38
N ASP A 57 -8.05 0.51 -4.36
CA ASP A 57 -7.97 1.90 -4.79
C ASP A 57 -8.34 2.88 -3.66
N ASN A 58 -7.81 4.08 -3.77
CA ASN A 58 -8.10 5.18 -2.86
C ASN A 58 -8.21 6.48 -3.64
N LYS A 59 -8.89 7.46 -3.10
CA LYS A 59 -9.10 8.77 -3.73
C LYS A 59 -8.53 9.86 -2.84
N ASP A 60 -7.66 10.67 -3.41
CA ASP A 60 -7.13 11.88 -2.80
C ASP A 60 -7.85 13.09 -3.37
N ASP A 61 -8.31 14.04 -2.54
CA ASP A 61 -8.98 15.21 -3.09
C ASP A 61 -7.99 16.13 -3.84
N CYS A 62 -8.48 16.81 -4.86
CA CYS A 62 -7.63 17.70 -5.66
C CYS A 62 -7.53 19.14 -5.10
N TRP A 63 -7.93 19.37 -3.85
CA TRP A 63 -7.88 20.72 -3.27
C TRP A 63 -6.45 21.29 -3.27
N LEU A 64 -5.47 20.49 -2.83
CA LEU A 64 -4.08 20.96 -2.74
C LEU A 64 -3.46 21.16 -4.12
N SER A 65 -3.68 20.24 -5.06
CA SER A 65 -3.21 20.38 -6.44
C SER A 65 -3.83 21.62 -7.13
N THR A 66 -5.10 21.85 -6.93
CA THR A 66 -5.81 23.06 -7.44
C THR A 66 -5.27 24.34 -6.80
N TYR A 67 -5.05 24.33 -5.48
CA TYR A 67 -4.52 25.48 -4.74
C TYR A 67 -3.12 25.91 -5.24
N TYR A 68 -2.26 24.96 -5.57
CA TYR A 68 -0.92 25.21 -6.10
C TYR A 68 -0.86 25.37 -7.63
N GLY A 69 -2.00 25.30 -8.32
CA GLY A 69 -2.09 25.44 -9.78
C GLY A 69 -1.57 24.22 -10.55
N LEU A 70 -1.58 23.05 -9.92
CA LEU A 70 -1.18 21.75 -10.49
C LEU A 70 -2.40 20.97 -11.00
N ASN A 71 -3.29 21.65 -11.73
CA ASN A 71 -4.57 21.04 -12.16
C ASN A 71 -4.38 19.83 -13.09
N ASP A 72 -3.26 19.75 -13.81
CA ASP A 72 -2.94 18.63 -14.71
C ASP A 72 -2.62 17.34 -13.92
N GLU A 73 -2.38 17.44 -12.60
CA GLU A 73 -2.09 16.32 -11.72
C GLU A 73 -3.38 15.72 -11.11
N CYS A 74 -4.54 16.33 -11.34
CA CYS A 74 -5.83 15.80 -10.89
C CYS A 74 -6.43 14.88 -11.96
N SER A 75 -6.57 13.60 -11.66
CA SER A 75 -7.05 12.62 -12.65
C SER A 75 -8.55 12.76 -12.99
N ASN A 76 -9.35 13.28 -12.05
CA ASN A 76 -10.79 13.46 -12.19
C ASN A 76 -11.23 14.86 -11.71
N PRO A 77 -10.85 15.93 -12.42
CA PRO A 77 -11.05 17.30 -11.93
C PRO A 77 -12.52 17.75 -11.92
N ASP A 78 -13.36 17.14 -12.75
CA ASP A 78 -14.75 17.51 -12.92
C ASP A 78 -15.72 16.71 -12.01
N ASP A 79 -15.21 15.71 -11.31
CA ASP A 79 -16.02 14.89 -10.43
C ASP A 79 -16.09 15.50 -9.04
N ALA A 80 -17.30 15.80 -8.58
CA ALA A 80 -17.53 16.25 -7.20
C ALA A 80 -17.12 15.15 -6.21
N ASN A 81 -16.42 15.54 -5.16
CA ASN A 81 -16.03 14.63 -4.07
C ASN A 81 -16.82 14.92 -2.79
N ASN A 82 -16.63 14.07 -1.77
CA ASN A 82 -17.29 14.22 -0.48
C ASN A 82 -16.76 15.38 0.35
N PHE A 83 -15.63 15.98 -0.04
CA PHE A 83 -14.92 17.01 0.71
C PHE A 83 -15.00 18.40 0.07
N GLY A 84 -15.54 18.53 -1.13
CA GLY A 84 -15.70 19.80 -1.83
C GLY A 84 -15.92 19.66 -3.34
N ASP A 85 -15.76 20.76 -4.04
CA ASP A 85 -15.99 20.86 -5.50
C ASP A 85 -14.69 20.72 -6.32
N TYR A 86 -13.66 20.07 -5.78
CA TYR A 86 -12.30 20.06 -6.36
C TYR A 86 -11.96 18.84 -7.20
N GLY A 87 -12.86 17.88 -7.33
CA GLY A 87 -12.56 16.62 -7.98
C GLY A 87 -11.66 15.70 -7.11
N TYR A 88 -11.17 14.63 -7.70
CA TYR A 88 -10.27 13.70 -7.00
C TYR A 88 -9.17 13.14 -7.89
N ASN A 89 -8.06 12.77 -7.27
CA ASN A 89 -7.00 11.99 -7.86
C ASN A 89 -7.19 10.52 -7.48
N LEU A 90 -7.28 9.64 -8.48
CA LEU A 90 -7.42 8.20 -8.24
C LEU A 90 -6.04 7.60 -8.02
N MET A 91 -5.83 7.05 -6.84
CA MET A 91 -4.72 6.18 -6.50
C MET A 91 -5.15 4.74 -6.78
N GLU A 92 -4.59 4.15 -7.82
CA GLU A 92 -5.00 2.84 -8.30
C GLU A 92 -4.67 1.72 -7.31
N VAL A 93 -5.22 0.55 -7.58
CA VAL A 93 -5.00 -0.68 -6.82
C VAL A 93 -3.53 -1.09 -6.86
N GLU A 94 -2.97 -1.48 -5.70
CA GLU A 94 -1.58 -1.87 -5.57
C GLU A 94 -1.39 -3.32 -5.15
N TYR A 95 -0.34 -3.95 -5.70
CA TYR A 95 0.02 -5.34 -5.44
C TYR A 95 1.50 -5.46 -5.10
N TYR A 96 1.81 -5.80 -3.86
CA TYR A 96 3.19 -6.01 -3.42
C TYR A 96 3.46 -7.49 -3.21
N THR A 97 4.60 -7.94 -3.71
CA THR A 97 5.01 -9.34 -3.63
C THR A 97 6.41 -9.43 -3.03
N ASP A 98 6.56 -10.18 -1.94
CA ASP A 98 7.83 -10.48 -1.34
C ASP A 98 8.16 -11.97 -1.52
N LEU A 99 9.41 -12.28 -1.87
CA LEU A 99 9.90 -13.64 -2.04
C LEU A 99 11.17 -13.85 -1.24
N GLN A 100 11.27 -14.97 -0.54
CA GLN A 100 12.51 -15.44 0.05
C GLN A 100 12.70 -16.94 -0.20
N VAL A 101 13.93 -17.32 -0.51
CA VAL A 101 14.35 -18.71 -0.64
C VAL A 101 15.47 -18.97 0.36
N ASP A 102 15.27 -19.95 1.21
CA ASP A 102 16.24 -20.48 2.16
C ASP A 102 16.75 -21.84 1.69
N TYR A 103 18.04 -22.08 1.83
CA TYR A 103 18.69 -23.37 1.54
C TYR A 103 19.47 -23.85 2.75
N GLN A 104 19.09 -25.03 3.25
CA GLN A 104 19.80 -25.70 4.36
C GLN A 104 21.01 -26.44 3.79
N TYR A 105 22.19 -25.81 3.84
CA TYR A 105 23.43 -26.39 3.32
C TYR A 105 23.95 -27.53 4.19
N SER A 106 23.79 -27.44 5.51
CA SER A 106 24.13 -28.48 6.48
C SER A 106 23.30 -28.29 7.75
N ASP A 107 23.39 -29.22 8.71
CA ASP A 107 22.67 -29.12 10.00
C ASP A 107 22.94 -27.80 10.75
N SER A 108 24.07 -27.16 10.48
CA SER A 108 24.52 -25.94 11.17
C SER A 108 24.49 -24.69 10.27
N ILE A 109 24.32 -24.81 8.96
CA ILE A 109 24.41 -23.66 8.02
C ILE A 109 23.19 -23.58 7.15
N ASN A 110 22.52 -22.42 7.22
CA ASN A 110 21.44 -22.03 6.33
C ASN A 110 21.84 -20.76 5.56
N VAL A 111 21.57 -20.73 4.26
CA VAL A 111 21.81 -19.58 3.37
C VAL A 111 20.49 -19.12 2.82
N PHE A 112 20.27 -17.81 2.72
CA PHE A 112 19.03 -17.27 2.16
C PHE A 112 19.28 -16.09 1.22
N ILE A 113 18.36 -15.95 0.27
CA ILE A 113 18.23 -14.78 -0.60
C ILE A 113 16.76 -14.40 -0.68
N GLY A 114 16.48 -13.12 -0.74
CA GLY A 114 15.11 -12.64 -0.85
C GLY A 114 15.01 -11.28 -1.54
N ALA A 115 13.80 -10.95 -1.91
CA ALA A 115 13.44 -9.63 -2.40
C ALA A 115 12.11 -9.20 -1.74
N ARG A 116 12.09 -7.99 -1.21
CA ARG A 116 10.85 -7.29 -0.86
C ARG A 116 10.42 -6.48 -2.06
N ASN A 117 9.12 -6.38 -2.26
CA ASN A 117 8.55 -5.70 -3.42
C ASN A 117 9.22 -6.17 -4.73
N LEU A 118 9.15 -7.47 -4.99
CA LEU A 118 9.89 -8.17 -6.06
C LEU A 118 9.71 -7.53 -7.45
N PHE A 119 8.55 -6.97 -7.72
CA PHE A 119 8.22 -6.35 -9.02
C PHE A 119 8.53 -4.86 -9.07
N GLY A 120 8.92 -4.26 -7.95
CA GLY A 120 9.34 -2.85 -7.88
C GLY A 120 8.17 -1.86 -8.00
N GLU A 121 6.99 -2.25 -7.53
CA GLU A 121 5.83 -1.35 -7.52
C GLU A 121 6.11 -0.11 -6.67
N GLU A 122 5.89 1.06 -7.23
CA GLU A 122 6.05 2.32 -6.51
C GLU A 122 4.71 2.73 -5.89
N PRO A 123 4.71 3.28 -4.67
CA PRO A 123 3.48 3.77 -4.06
C PRO A 123 2.88 4.92 -4.89
N PRO A 124 1.55 5.05 -4.93
CA PRO A 124 0.92 6.17 -5.60
C PRO A 124 1.27 7.49 -4.92
N VAL A 125 1.18 8.58 -5.68
CA VAL A 125 1.36 9.93 -5.16
C VAL A 125 0.06 10.37 -4.49
N ALA A 126 0.13 10.67 -3.20
CA ALA A 126 -0.95 11.30 -2.43
C ALA A 126 -0.55 12.75 -2.14
N TYR A 127 -1.18 13.72 -2.81
CA TYR A 127 -0.79 15.13 -2.70
C TYR A 127 -1.06 15.72 -1.32
N ASP A 128 -2.04 15.20 -0.62
CA ASP A 128 -2.37 15.60 0.75
C ASP A 128 -1.54 14.86 1.82
N ALA A 129 -0.70 13.91 1.42
CA ALA A 129 0.17 13.20 2.37
C ALA A 129 1.26 14.13 2.93
N PHE A 130 1.35 14.17 4.26
CA PHE A 130 2.30 15.03 4.97
C PHE A 130 3.77 14.69 4.70
N ALA A 131 4.10 13.43 4.37
CA ALA A 131 5.45 12.94 4.20
C ALA A 131 5.81 12.74 2.73
N GLN A 132 6.26 13.80 2.04
CA GLN A 132 6.79 13.71 0.68
C GLN A 132 5.80 13.13 -0.34
N ASN A 133 4.52 13.41 -0.19
CA ASN A 133 3.44 12.99 -1.08
C ASN A 133 3.25 11.47 -1.20
N PHE A 134 3.57 10.72 -0.15
CA PHE A 134 3.21 9.31 -0.04
C PHE A 134 2.81 8.95 1.40
N ASP A 135 2.07 7.87 1.57
CA ASP A 135 1.66 7.34 2.86
C ASP A 135 2.29 5.96 3.11
N PHE A 136 2.65 5.68 4.37
CA PHE A 136 3.23 4.40 4.80
C PHE A 136 2.23 3.22 4.76
N ALA A 137 0.96 3.47 4.46
CA ALA A 137 -0.03 2.43 4.23
C ALA A 137 0.28 1.60 2.99
N TRP A 138 0.93 2.21 1.98
CA TRP A 138 1.56 1.52 0.86
C TRP A 138 2.97 1.04 1.22
N ASP A 139 3.77 0.61 0.25
CA ASP A 139 5.17 0.31 0.51
C ASP A 139 6.04 1.57 0.43
N LEU A 140 7.29 1.48 0.88
CA LEU A 140 8.22 2.59 0.79
C LEU A 140 8.61 2.82 -0.68
N PRO A 141 8.74 4.08 -1.13
CA PRO A 141 9.34 4.39 -2.42
C PRO A 141 10.75 3.79 -2.55
N GLY A 142 11.12 3.41 -3.77
CA GLY A 142 12.46 2.86 -4.05
C GLY A 142 12.45 1.49 -4.72
N GLY A 143 11.26 0.96 -5.01
CA GLY A 143 11.10 -0.27 -5.76
C GLY A 143 11.57 -1.53 -5.03
N ALA A 144 12.12 -2.49 -5.79
CA ALA A 144 12.53 -3.79 -5.25
C ALA A 144 13.78 -3.68 -4.35
N PHE A 145 13.70 -4.28 -3.16
CA PHE A 145 14.82 -4.39 -2.23
C PHE A 145 15.30 -5.84 -2.15
N VAL A 146 16.50 -6.11 -2.67
CA VAL A 146 17.12 -7.45 -2.65
C VAL A 146 18.06 -7.58 -1.47
N TYR A 147 17.99 -8.71 -0.77
CA TYR A 147 18.82 -9.01 0.39
C TYR A 147 19.24 -10.49 0.40
N GLY A 148 20.28 -10.80 1.13
CA GLY A 148 20.73 -12.18 1.33
C GLY A 148 21.66 -12.30 2.53
N GLY A 149 21.83 -13.53 3.00
CA GLY A 149 22.65 -13.78 4.18
C GLY A 149 22.78 -15.25 4.49
N PHE A 150 23.37 -15.53 5.65
CA PHE A 150 23.50 -16.89 6.19
C PHE A 150 23.30 -16.90 7.70
N LYS A 151 22.88 -18.05 8.21
CA LYS A 151 22.76 -18.35 9.65
C LYS A 151 23.67 -19.51 9.98
N ILE A 152 24.43 -19.42 11.08
CA ILE A 152 25.27 -20.48 11.59
C ILE A 152 24.81 -20.81 13.00
N SER A 153 24.48 -22.08 13.24
CA SER A 153 24.18 -22.65 14.57
C SER A 153 25.43 -23.37 15.12
N LEU A 154 25.89 -22.96 16.28
CA LEU A 154 27.07 -23.54 16.99
C LEU A 154 26.62 -24.57 18.03
#